data_6c34fb43958c809baa9eadbaaf39608e
#
_entry.id   6c34fb43958c809baa9eadbaaf39608e
#
_cell.length_a   1.000
_cell.length_b   1.000
_cell.length_c   1.000
_cell.angle_alpha   90.00
_cell.angle_beta   90.00
_cell.angle_gamma   90.00
#
_symmetry.space_group_name_H-M   'P 1'
#
loop_
_entity.id
_entity.type
_entity.pdbx_description
1 polymer ?
#
loop_
_entity_poly.entity_id
_entity_poly.type
_entity_poly.pdbx_seq_one_letter_code
_entity_poly.pdbx_strand_id
1 'polypeptide(L)'
;MNGMVRKLLVSIVMACVSVVLLAAASGASDSAKREGSCTGHGDWRLEVERRDADTLRVRFRIENTPAGNVWEVFLSDNGNRFLATIRTADPNGEVRVSKNTRDRAGTDKVKAYGYSRATGEVCSGSVSFG
;
A
#
# COMPACT_ATOMS: atom_id res chain seq x y z
N MET A 1 -68.49 -36.23 1.48
CA MET A 1 -68.25 -35.59 0.95
C MET A 1 -67.12 -35.05 0.93
N ASN A 2 -66.62 -34.72 0.31
CA ASN A 2 -65.79 -34.13 0.02
C ASN A 2 -64.64 -34.18 0.44
N GLY A 3 -64.23 -35.03 0.35
CA GLY A 3 -62.96 -35.15 0.31
C GLY A 3 -62.20 -34.11 -0.27
N MET A 4 -62.40 -33.11 0.24
CA MET A 4 -61.61 -32.17 -0.12
C MET A 4 -60.29 -32.52 0.16
N VAL A 5 -59.78 -33.09 -0.68
CA VAL A 5 -58.41 -33.16 -0.67
C VAL A 5 -57.87 -31.81 -0.79
N ARG A 6 -57.67 -31.34 0.27
CA ARG A 6 -56.83 -30.30 0.28
C ARG A 6 -55.59 -30.76 -0.21
N LYS A 7 -55.41 -30.63 -1.38
CA LYS A 7 -54.07 -30.61 -1.88
C LYS A 7 -53.43 -29.43 -1.32
N LEU A 8 -52.94 -29.65 -0.24
CA LEU A 8 -51.86 -28.83 0.21
C LEU A 8 -50.79 -28.94 -0.85
N LEU A 9 -50.93 -28.10 -1.77
CA LEU A 9 -49.76 -27.75 -2.53
C LEU A 9 -48.82 -27.07 -1.57
N VAL A 10 -48.06 -27.89 -0.93
CA VAL A 10 -46.86 -27.37 -0.32
C VAL A 10 -46.01 -26.97 -1.48
N SER A 11 -46.20 -25.75 -1.89
CA SER A 11 -45.20 -25.12 -2.70
C SER A 11 -43.96 -25.07 -1.86
N ILE A 12 -43.16 -26.08 -2.01
CA ILE A 12 -41.79 -25.98 -1.56
C ILE A 12 -41.20 -24.93 -2.47
N VAL A 13 -41.27 -23.71 -2.03
CA VAL A 13 -40.42 -22.69 -2.55
C VAL A 13 -39.03 -23.10 -2.16
N MET A 14 -38.45 -23.85 -3.01
CA MET A 14 -37.02 -24.08 -2.91
C MET A 14 -36.40 -22.74 -3.20
N ALA A 15 -36.16 -22.00 -2.14
CA ALA A 15 -35.31 -20.85 -2.22
C ALA A 15 -33.93 -21.39 -2.56
N CYS A 16 -33.63 -21.39 -3.82
CA CYS A 16 -32.24 -21.50 -4.24
C CYS A 16 -31.55 -20.29 -3.68
N VAL A 17 -31.02 -20.45 -2.51
CA VAL A 17 -30.01 -19.52 -2.04
C VAL A 17 -28.81 -19.75 -2.95
N SER A 18 -28.80 -19.01 -4.02
CA SER A 18 -27.62 -18.88 -4.82
C SER A 18 -26.62 -18.19 -3.93
N VAL A 19 -25.84 -18.99 -3.24
CA VAL A 19 -24.63 -18.48 -2.62
C VAL A 19 -23.75 -18.07 -3.79
N VAL A 20 -23.86 -16.82 -4.16
CA VAL A 20 -22.87 -16.22 -5.01
C VAL A 20 -21.62 -16.16 -4.16
N LEU A 21 -20.84 -17.21 -4.26
CA LEU A 21 -19.44 -17.12 -3.88
C LEU A 21 -18.83 -16.11 -4.82
N LEU A 22 -18.86 -14.88 -4.39
CA LEU A 22 -17.90 -13.92 -4.87
C LEU A 22 -16.56 -14.47 -4.41
N ALA A 23 -15.98 -15.31 -5.23
CA ALA A 23 -14.58 -15.50 -5.18
C ALA A 23 -14.02 -14.11 -5.41
N ALA A 24 -13.69 -13.42 -4.33
CA ALA A 24 -12.80 -12.31 -4.43
C ALA A 24 -11.62 -12.85 -5.22
N ALA A 25 -11.51 -12.41 -6.45
CA ALA A 25 -10.32 -12.69 -7.19
C ALA A 25 -9.19 -12.14 -6.33
N SER A 26 -8.48 -13.04 -5.65
CA SER A 26 -7.25 -12.70 -4.99
C SER A 26 -6.22 -12.49 -6.08
N GLY A 27 -6.52 -11.58 -7.00
CA GLY A 27 -5.53 -11.03 -7.88
C GLY A 27 -4.48 -10.37 -7.01
N ALA A 28 -3.21 -10.59 -7.31
CA ALA A 28 -2.14 -9.84 -6.72
C ALA A 28 -2.57 -8.37 -6.72
N SER A 29 -2.57 -7.74 -5.56
CA SER A 29 -2.85 -6.32 -5.44
C SER A 29 -1.88 -5.56 -6.32
N ASP A 30 -2.37 -4.65 -7.15
CA ASP A 30 -1.52 -3.81 -8.01
C ASP A 30 -0.77 -2.75 -7.21
N SER A 31 -1.10 -2.59 -5.95
CA SER A 31 -0.42 -1.68 -5.05
C SER A 31 -0.44 -2.17 -3.61
N ALA A 32 0.54 -1.76 -2.84
CA ALA A 32 0.61 -1.95 -1.40
C ALA A 32 1.07 -0.65 -0.75
N LYS A 33 0.54 -0.34 0.43
CA LYS A 33 0.77 0.92 1.10
C LYS A 33 0.87 0.72 2.60
N ARG A 34 1.79 1.46 3.24
CA ARG A 34 1.88 1.56 4.69
C ARG A 34 2.15 2.99 5.10
N GLU A 35 1.70 3.32 6.29
CA GLU A 35 1.87 4.62 6.91
C GLU A 35 2.38 4.42 8.33
N GLY A 36 3.06 5.41 8.85
CA GLY A 36 3.55 5.38 10.22
C GLY A 36 4.03 6.74 10.68
N SER A 37 4.44 6.79 11.92
CA SER A 37 5.02 7.98 12.53
C SER A 37 6.53 7.94 12.43
N CYS A 38 7.13 9.11 12.22
CA CYS A 38 8.57 9.28 12.33
C CYS A 38 8.99 9.36 13.82
N THR A 39 10.27 9.47 14.10
CA THR A 39 10.77 9.55 15.49
C THR A 39 10.46 10.88 16.17
N GLY A 40 10.16 11.93 15.39
CA GLY A 40 9.71 13.22 15.87
C GLY A 40 8.24 13.47 15.54
N HIS A 41 7.93 14.66 15.02
CA HIS A 41 6.53 15.05 14.70
C HIS A 41 6.06 14.64 13.32
N GLY A 42 6.95 14.17 12.48
CA GLY A 42 6.62 13.78 11.11
C GLY A 42 5.86 12.48 11.03
N ASP A 43 5.17 12.33 9.91
CA ASP A 43 4.50 11.10 9.50
C ASP A 43 5.03 10.68 8.15
N TRP A 44 5.00 9.40 7.86
CA TRP A 44 5.46 8.88 6.59
C TRP A 44 4.41 8.00 5.93
N ARG A 45 4.48 7.93 4.61
CA ARG A 45 3.70 7.03 3.78
C ARG A 45 4.59 6.41 2.72
N LEU A 46 4.54 5.10 2.60
CA LEU A 46 5.26 4.34 1.58
C LEU A 46 4.24 3.57 0.74
N GLU A 47 4.31 3.75 -0.56
CA GLU A 47 3.44 3.07 -1.52
C GLU A 47 4.27 2.44 -2.62
N VAL A 48 3.95 1.19 -2.94
CA VAL A 48 4.51 0.45 -4.06
C VAL A 48 3.38 0.11 -5.00
N GLU A 49 3.52 0.47 -6.27
CA GLU A 49 2.51 0.26 -7.30
C GLU A 49 3.14 -0.44 -8.50
N ARG A 50 2.48 -1.46 -9.01
CA ARG A 50 2.90 -2.09 -10.27
C ARG A 50 2.54 -1.17 -11.43
N ARG A 51 3.56 -0.83 -12.23
CA ARG A 51 3.38 0.01 -13.42
C ARG A 51 3.19 -0.81 -14.69
N ASP A 52 3.94 -1.89 -14.79
CA ASP A 52 3.86 -2.88 -15.87
C ASP A 52 4.42 -4.21 -15.35
N ALA A 53 4.58 -5.19 -16.24
CA ALA A 53 5.02 -6.54 -15.87
C ALA A 53 6.38 -6.58 -15.14
N ASP A 54 7.23 -5.60 -15.41
CA ASP A 54 8.62 -5.60 -14.95
C ASP A 54 8.98 -4.42 -14.04
N THR A 55 8.06 -3.49 -13.82
CA THR A 55 8.38 -2.22 -13.17
C THR A 55 7.43 -1.92 -12.01
N LEU A 56 8.03 -1.59 -10.88
CA LEU A 56 7.33 -1.04 -9.71
C LEU A 56 7.63 0.46 -9.61
N ARG A 57 6.61 1.23 -9.24
CA ARG A 57 6.79 2.61 -8.81
C ARG A 57 6.74 2.66 -7.30
N VAL A 58 7.76 3.23 -6.70
CA VAL A 58 7.85 3.43 -5.26
C VAL A 58 7.70 4.91 -4.97
N ARG A 59 6.76 5.24 -4.10
CA ARG A 59 6.53 6.60 -3.62
C ARG A 59 6.73 6.64 -2.11
N PHE A 60 7.53 7.58 -1.67
CA PHE A 60 7.73 7.85 -0.26
C PHE A 60 7.42 9.30 0.03
N ARG A 61 6.57 9.52 1.03
CA ARG A 61 6.17 10.86 1.46
C ARG A 61 6.44 11.01 2.94
N ILE A 62 7.00 12.15 3.30
CA ILE A 62 7.13 12.61 4.68
C ILE A 62 6.24 13.83 4.82
N GLU A 63 5.43 13.88 5.86
CA GLU A 63 4.51 14.97 6.15
C GLU A 63 4.77 15.53 7.54
N ASN A 64 4.24 16.72 7.81
CA ASN A 64 4.35 17.37 9.12
C ASN A 64 5.79 17.60 9.58
N THR A 65 6.65 17.96 8.63
CA THR A 65 8.01 18.38 8.91
C THR A 65 8.14 19.89 8.68
N PRO A 66 9.02 20.60 9.38
CA PRO A 66 9.22 22.02 9.13
C PRO A 66 9.61 22.30 7.68
N ALA A 67 8.98 23.30 7.07
CA ALA A 67 9.34 23.75 5.73
C ALA A 67 10.83 24.13 5.67
N GLY A 68 11.47 23.77 4.57
CA GLY A 68 12.89 24.04 4.38
C GLY A 68 13.85 23.01 5.00
N ASN A 69 13.38 22.09 5.81
CA ASN A 69 14.23 21.03 6.34
C ASN A 69 14.77 20.15 5.22
N VAL A 70 16.05 19.84 5.30
CA VAL A 70 16.74 18.99 4.32
C VAL A 70 16.74 17.56 4.82
N TRP A 71 16.26 16.68 3.96
CA TRP A 71 16.14 15.25 4.23
C TRP A 71 17.01 14.44 3.29
N GLU A 72 17.72 13.48 3.83
CA GLU A 72 18.36 12.42 3.06
C GLU A 72 17.38 11.26 2.95
N VAL A 73 17.12 10.79 1.74
CA VAL A 73 16.15 9.72 1.50
C VAL A 73 16.80 8.59 0.74
N PHE A 74 16.57 7.38 1.23
CA PHE A 74 17.07 6.15 0.65
C PHE A 74 15.93 5.19 0.41
N LEU A 75 15.89 4.58 -0.76
CA LEU A 75 14.95 3.51 -1.09
C LEU A 75 15.74 2.26 -1.45
N SER A 76 15.27 1.11 -0.96
CA SER A 76 15.86 -0.19 -1.27
C SER A 76 14.79 -1.23 -1.55
N ASP A 77 15.17 -2.25 -2.32
CA ASP A 77 14.35 -3.42 -2.59
C ASP A 77 15.18 -4.67 -2.31
N ASN A 78 14.67 -5.53 -1.43
CA ASN A 78 15.38 -6.74 -1.00
C ASN A 78 16.83 -6.48 -0.57
N GLY A 79 17.05 -5.33 0.11
CA GLY A 79 18.37 -4.92 0.57
C GLY A 79 19.23 -4.20 -0.46
N ASN A 80 18.78 -4.10 -1.71
CA ASN A 80 19.51 -3.39 -2.76
C ASN A 80 18.99 -1.94 -2.86
N ARG A 81 19.86 -1.00 -2.57
CA ARG A 81 19.52 0.41 -2.69
C ARG A 81 19.36 0.79 -4.15
N PHE A 82 18.24 1.38 -4.51
CA PHE A 82 18.00 1.89 -5.86
C PHE A 82 17.81 3.41 -5.92
N LEU A 83 17.76 4.08 -4.79
CA LEU A 83 17.72 5.53 -4.73
C LEU A 83 18.44 6.03 -3.47
N ALA A 84 19.25 7.05 -3.67
CA ALA A 84 19.81 7.89 -2.61
C ALA A 84 19.69 9.33 -3.09
N THR A 85 18.99 10.16 -2.35
CA THR A 85 18.71 11.53 -2.78
C THR A 85 18.58 12.47 -1.59
N ILE A 86 18.67 13.75 -1.87
CA ILE A 86 18.44 14.82 -0.91
C ILE A 86 17.22 15.58 -1.38
N ARG A 87 16.31 15.87 -0.45
CA ARG A 87 15.10 16.65 -0.70
C ARG A 87 14.92 17.68 0.38
N THR A 88 14.39 18.81 0.00
CA THR A 88 14.00 19.88 0.91
C THR A 88 12.49 19.86 1.10
N ALA A 89 12.03 19.93 2.35
CA ALA A 89 10.62 20.00 2.65
C ALA A 89 10.02 21.27 2.02
N ASP A 90 8.89 21.10 1.36
CA ASP A 90 8.19 22.21 0.69
C ASP A 90 7.51 23.14 1.71
N PRO A 91 6.89 24.24 1.26
CA PRO A 91 6.20 25.17 2.16
C PRO A 91 5.08 24.54 2.98
N ASN A 92 4.52 23.42 2.53
CA ASN A 92 3.50 22.68 3.25
C ASN A 92 4.09 21.68 4.27
N GLY A 93 5.41 21.60 4.38
CA GLY A 93 6.07 20.66 5.27
C GLY A 93 6.05 19.23 4.75
N GLU A 94 6.13 19.05 3.45
CA GLU A 94 6.14 17.74 2.81
C GLU A 94 7.41 17.48 2.02
N VAL A 95 7.85 16.23 2.07
CA VAL A 95 8.89 15.67 1.21
C VAL A 95 8.27 14.58 0.37
N ARG A 96 8.46 14.61 -0.94
CA ARG A 96 7.95 13.62 -1.86
C ARG A 96 9.08 13.05 -2.70
N VAL A 97 9.15 11.73 -2.72
CA VAL A 97 10.13 11.00 -3.52
C VAL A 97 9.39 9.92 -4.29
N SER A 98 9.70 9.80 -5.56
CA SER A 98 9.15 8.75 -6.43
C SER A 98 10.26 8.19 -7.31
N LYS A 99 10.34 6.87 -7.39
CA LYS A 99 11.33 6.19 -8.22
C LYS A 99 10.78 4.86 -8.71
N ASN A 100 11.06 4.53 -9.95
CA ASN A 100 10.78 3.21 -10.49
C ASN A 100 11.94 2.26 -10.15
N THR A 101 11.58 1.02 -9.87
CA THR A 101 12.53 -0.08 -9.71
C THR A 101 12.02 -1.31 -10.43
N ARG A 102 12.88 -2.30 -10.63
CA ARG A 102 12.48 -3.54 -11.28
C ARG A 102 11.61 -4.37 -10.34
N ASP A 103 10.52 -4.94 -10.89
CA ASP A 103 9.76 -6.00 -10.23
C ASP A 103 10.57 -7.30 -10.37
N ARG A 104 11.07 -7.81 -9.25
CA ARG A 104 11.86 -9.03 -9.22
C ARG A 104 10.96 -10.23 -8.99
N ALA A 105 11.43 -11.41 -9.35
CA ALA A 105 10.72 -12.64 -9.06
C ALA A 105 10.55 -12.83 -7.54
N GLY A 106 9.35 -13.25 -7.13
CA GLY A 106 9.00 -13.42 -5.73
C GLY A 106 8.56 -12.12 -5.06
N THR A 107 8.66 -12.08 -3.75
CA THR A 107 8.25 -10.92 -2.97
C THR A 107 9.33 -9.85 -2.98
N ASP A 108 8.91 -8.61 -3.28
CA ASP A 108 9.75 -7.43 -3.15
C ASP A 108 9.52 -6.83 -1.77
N LYS A 109 10.58 -6.72 -0.97
CA LYS A 109 10.55 -6.00 0.29
C LYS A 109 11.15 -4.63 0.10
N VAL A 110 10.28 -3.65 -0.06
CA VAL A 110 10.67 -2.27 -0.28
C VAL A 110 10.80 -1.55 1.04
N LYS A 111 11.93 -0.90 1.25
CA LYS A 111 12.19 -0.08 2.43
C LYS A 111 12.47 1.34 2.03
N ALA A 112 11.94 2.26 2.83
CA ALA A 112 12.24 3.66 2.72
C ALA A 112 12.84 4.17 4.04
N TYR A 113 13.81 5.05 3.93
CA TYR A 113 14.47 5.66 5.07
C TYR A 113 14.70 7.14 4.77
N GLY A 114 14.20 8.00 5.66
CA GLY A 114 14.43 9.43 5.59
C GLY A 114 15.11 9.90 6.85
N TYR A 115 16.11 10.77 6.73
CA TYR A 115 16.85 11.35 7.84
C TYR A 115 16.91 12.87 7.68
N SER A 116 16.47 13.59 8.69
CA SER A 116 16.55 15.05 8.73
C SER A 116 17.89 15.50 9.29
N ARG A 117 18.65 16.23 8.50
CA ARG A 117 19.94 16.80 8.95
C ARG A 117 19.76 17.82 10.07
N ALA A 118 18.66 18.56 10.04
CA ALA A 118 18.43 19.65 11.00
C ALA A 118 18.06 19.12 12.37
N THR A 119 17.27 18.07 12.47
CA THR A 119 16.69 17.60 13.73
C THR A 119 17.14 16.21 14.15
N GLY A 120 17.75 15.44 13.26
CA GLY A 120 18.06 14.04 13.50
C GLY A 120 16.84 13.11 13.42
N GLU A 121 15.67 13.63 13.06
CA GLU A 121 14.45 12.83 12.91
C GLU A 121 14.60 11.77 11.84
N VAL A 122 14.05 10.60 12.10
CA VAL A 122 14.06 9.47 11.19
C VAL A 122 12.63 9.07 10.85
N CYS A 123 12.36 8.90 9.56
CA CYS A 123 11.13 8.32 9.03
C CYS A 123 11.51 7.04 8.28
N SER A 124 11.06 5.90 8.77
CA SER A 124 11.44 4.62 8.20
C SER A 124 10.25 3.68 8.12
N GLY A 125 10.11 3.00 7.01
CA GLY A 125 9.04 2.05 6.80
C GLY A 125 9.39 0.99 5.76
N SER A 126 8.59 -0.07 5.73
CA SER A 126 8.73 -1.13 4.74
C SER A 126 7.39 -1.67 4.29
N VAL A 127 7.34 -2.12 3.05
CA VAL A 127 6.17 -2.75 2.41
C VAL A 127 6.64 -3.99 1.70
N SER A 128 5.91 -5.09 1.89
CA SER A 128 6.10 -6.30 1.11
C SER A 128 5.09 -6.33 -0.02
N PHE A 129 5.54 -6.62 -1.24
CA PHE A 129 4.76 -6.60 -2.45
C PHE A 129 5.11 -7.80 -3.34
N GLY A 130 4.07 -8.48 -3.84
CA GLY A 130 4.29 -9.63 -4.72
C GLY A 130 3.53 -10.86 -4.36
#